data_318863849a502bcfb4798e89cd3cc33c
#
_entry.id   318863849a502bcfb4798e89cd3cc33c
#
_cell.length_a   1.000
_cell.length_b   1.000
_cell.length_c   1.000
_cell.angle_alpha   90.00
_cell.angle_beta   90.00
_cell.angle_gamma   90.00
#
_symmetry.space_group_name_H-M   'P 1'
#
loop_
_entity.id
_entity.type
_entity.pdbx_description
1 polymer ?
#
loop_
_entity_poly.entity_id
_entity_poly.type
_entity_poly.pdbx_seq_one_letter_code
_entity_poly.pdbx_strand_id
1 'polypeptide(L)'
;MTQEPRHEVEVQGRAGTPVALPVGHDGETAYVWSLELPDEVEEVATESGPLLVRADRPGSHVLVATLAEPRSETPRTVLPIRLTVT
;
A
#
# COMPACT_ATOMS: atom_id res chain seq x y z
N MET A 1 22.07 21.10 -2.30
CA MET A 1 21.67 20.15 -1.32
C MET A 1 20.96 18.96 -1.93
N THR A 2 21.33 17.82 -1.48
CA THR A 2 20.78 16.62 -2.04
C THR A 2 19.48 16.28 -1.36
N GLN A 3 18.47 16.13 -2.13
CA GLN A 3 17.22 15.69 -1.63
C GLN A 3 17.18 14.19 -1.63
N GLU A 4 16.82 13.59 -0.53
CA GLU A 4 16.75 12.15 -0.50
C GLU A 4 15.66 11.66 -1.45
N PRO A 5 15.97 10.69 -2.27
CA PRO A 5 14.94 10.12 -3.12
C PRO A 5 13.90 9.44 -2.24
N ARG A 6 12.66 9.65 -2.57
CA ARG A 6 11.60 8.92 -1.92
C ARG A 6 11.69 7.48 -2.34
N HIS A 7 11.60 6.62 -1.37
CA HIS A 7 11.59 5.20 -1.67
C HIS A 7 10.20 4.82 -2.17
N GLU A 8 10.05 4.90 -3.48
CA GLU A 8 8.83 4.44 -4.11
C GLU A 8 9.01 2.98 -4.46
N VAL A 9 8.07 2.16 -4.03
CA VAL A 9 8.11 0.74 -4.30
C VAL A 9 7.25 0.47 -5.53
N GLU A 10 7.78 -0.33 -6.45
CA GLU A 10 7.02 -0.72 -7.62
C GLU A 10 6.49 -2.12 -7.44
N VAL A 11 5.21 -2.29 -7.72
CA VAL A 11 4.52 -3.57 -7.61
C VAL A 11 3.78 -3.80 -8.93
N GLN A 12 3.81 -5.03 -9.41
CA GLN A 12 3.15 -5.40 -10.65
C GLN A 12 2.06 -6.41 -10.36
N GLY A 13 0.96 -6.31 -11.09
CA GLY A 13 -0.13 -7.23 -10.94
C GLY A 13 -0.95 -7.33 -12.21
N ARG A 14 -2.00 -8.14 -12.15
CA ARG A 14 -2.92 -8.34 -13.26
C ARG A 14 -4.28 -7.79 -12.91
N ALA A 15 -4.95 -7.23 -13.91
CA ALA A 15 -6.31 -6.72 -13.74
C ALA A 15 -7.22 -7.84 -13.24
N GLY A 16 -8.03 -7.53 -12.24
CA GLY A 16 -8.98 -8.47 -11.66
C GLY A 16 -8.40 -9.45 -10.67
N THR A 17 -7.09 -9.44 -10.45
CA THR A 17 -6.43 -10.38 -9.54
C THR A 17 -5.88 -9.62 -8.33
N PRO A 18 -6.12 -10.10 -7.11
CA PRO A 18 -5.53 -9.45 -5.93
C PRO A 18 -4.01 -9.47 -5.98
N VAL A 19 -3.41 -8.37 -5.57
CA VAL A 19 -1.98 -8.17 -5.60
C VAL A 19 -1.50 -7.92 -4.17
N ALA A 20 -0.48 -8.65 -3.75
CA ALA A 20 0.10 -8.47 -2.43
C ALA A 20 1.04 -7.28 -2.43
N LEU A 21 0.87 -6.40 -1.46
CA LEU A 21 1.74 -5.25 -1.27
C LEU A 21 2.89 -5.62 -0.33
N PRO A 22 4.00 -4.87 -0.37
CA PRO A 22 5.14 -5.16 0.52
C PRO A 22 4.92 -4.68 1.94
N VAL A 23 3.69 -4.43 2.32
CA VAL A 23 3.31 -4.03 3.67
C VAL A 23 2.17 -4.91 4.13
N GLY A 24 2.03 -5.09 5.42
CA GLY A 24 0.97 -5.94 5.92
C GLY A 24 0.87 -5.94 7.42
N HIS A 25 0.03 -6.81 7.92
CA HIS A 25 -0.20 -6.95 9.34
C HIS A 25 0.94 -7.71 9.98
N ASP A 26 1.52 -7.12 10.97
CA ASP A 26 2.64 -7.70 11.69
C ASP A 26 2.20 -8.30 13.02
N GLY A 27 1.03 -8.47 13.32
CA GLY A 27 0.55 -9.20 14.47
C GLY A 27 1.14 -8.85 15.83
N GLU A 28 2.35 -8.39 15.87
CA GLU A 28 3.05 -8.14 17.14
C GLU A 28 3.23 -6.66 17.46
N THR A 29 2.92 -5.78 16.52
CA THR A 29 3.13 -4.36 16.75
C THR A 29 1.80 -3.68 17.01
N ALA A 30 1.88 -2.53 17.68
CA ALA A 30 0.73 -1.67 17.86
C ALA A 30 0.49 -0.78 16.64
N TYR A 31 1.32 -0.87 15.62
CA TYR A 31 1.22 -0.03 14.45
C TYR A 31 0.23 -0.60 13.45
N VAL A 32 -0.45 0.28 12.76
CA VAL A 32 -1.46 -0.08 11.77
C VAL A 32 -1.12 0.58 10.45
N TRP A 33 -1.18 -0.20 9.39
CA TRP A 33 -1.06 0.33 8.03
C TRP A 33 -2.41 0.81 7.54
N SER A 34 -2.42 2.00 6.97
CA SER A 34 -3.58 2.55 6.28
C SER A 34 -3.22 2.75 4.83
N LEU A 35 -4.18 2.54 3.94
CA LEU A 35 -3.95 2.73 2.51
C LEU A 35 -4.80 3.86 1.98
N GLU A 36 -4.20 4.72 1.17
CA GLU A 36 -4.93 5.66 0.34
C GLU A 36 -4.89 5.14 -1.08
N LEU A 37 -6.05 4.88 -1.65
CA LEU A 37 -6.18 4.26 -2.94
C LEU A 37 -6.98 5.15 -3.89
N PRO A 38 -6.60 5.17 -5.17
CA PRO A 38 -7.47 5.83 -6.16
C PRO A 38 -8.76 5.04 -6.35
N ASP A 39 -9.75 5.67 -6.97
CA ASP A 39 -11.06 5.06 -7.14
C ASP A 39 -11.03 3.75 -7.90
N GLU A 40 -10.02 3.55 -8.73
CA GLU A 40 -9.93 2.36 -9.57
C GLU A 40 -9.29 1.18 -8.88
N VAL A 41 -8.80 1.37 -7.65
CA VAL A 41 -8.14 0.32 -6.88
C VAL A 41 -8.90 0.14 -5.59
N GLU A 42 -9.16 -1.11 -5.23
CA GLU A 42 -9.83 -1.40 -3.98
C GLU A 42 -8.98 -2.30 -3.10
N GLU A 43 -9.14 -2.15 -1.81
CA GLU A 43 -8.47 -3.00 -0.87
C GLU A 43 -9.26 -4.29 -0.71
N VAL A 44 -8.55 -5.42 -0.75
CA VAL A 44 -9.15 -6.73 -0.54
C VAL A 44 -8.94 -7.10 0.92
N ALA A 45 -10.02 -7.45 1.60
CA ALA A 45 -9.95 -7.76 3.02
C ALA A 45 -9.06 -8.98 3.26
N THR A 46 -8.24 -8.88 4.30
CA THR A 46 -7.38 -9.98 4.71
C THR A 46 -7.24 -9.94 6.22
N GLU A 47 -7.17 -11.12 6.82
CA GLU A 47 -7.07 -11.23 8.28
C GLU A 47 -5.64 -11.11 8.77
N SER A 48 -4.69 -11.48 7.93
CA SER A 48 -3.29 -11.46 8.31
C SER A 48 -2.43 -11.50 7.06
N GLY A 49 -1.14 -11.22 7.22
CA GLY A 49 -0.23 -11.24 6.11
C GLY A 49 -0.23 -9.93 5.34
N PRO A 50 0.27 -9.95 4.10
CA PRO A 50 0.37 -8.71 3.33
C PRO A 50 -0.99 -8.13 3.00
N LEU A 51 -1.04 -6.82 2.88
CA LEU A 51 -2.23 -6.15 2.41
C LEU A 51 -2.42 -6.47 0.93
N LEU A 52 -3.66 -6.67 0.53
CA LEU A 52 -4.01 -7.01 -0.84
C LEU A 52 -4.85 -5.90 -1.45
N VAL A 53 -4.59 -5.61 -2.71
CA VAL A 53 -5.39 -4.67 -3.48
C VAL A 53 -5.73 -5.28 -4.82
N ARG A 54 -6.77 -4.76 -5.45
CA ARG A 54 -7.19 -5.24 -6.75
C ARG A 54 -7.61 -4.05 -7.62
N ALA A 55 -7.20 -4.07 -8.87
CA ALA A 55 -7.65 -3.12 -9.86
C ALA A 55 -8.26 -3.90 -11.03
N ASP A 56 -9.40 -3.45 -11.51
CA ASP A 56 -10.11 -4.16 -12.58
C ASP A 56 -9.62 -3.80 -13.97
N ARG A 57 -8.85 -2.73 -14.10
CA ARG A 57 -8.35 -2.27 -15.39
C ARG A 57 -6.85 -2.13 -15.39
N PRO A 58 -6.21 -2.40 -16.53
CA PRO A 58 -4.77 -2.15 -16.65
C PRO A 58 -4.45 -0.67 -16.51
N GLY A 59 -3.25 -0.39 -16.05
CA GLY A 59 -2.78 0.97 -15.89
C GLY A 59 -1.82 1.11 -14.74
N SER A 60 -1.34 2.33 -14.53
CA SER A 60 -0.48 2.68 -13.41
C SER A 60 -1.27 3.42 -12.36
N HIS A 61 -1.11 3.01 -11.12
CA HIS A 61 -1.80 3.64 -10.00
C HIS A 61 -0.79 3.94 -8.89
N VAL A 62 -0.96 5.08 -8.24
CA VAL A 62 -0.11 5.43 -7.10
C VAL A 62 -0.93 5.24 -5.83
N LEU A 63 -0.40 4.41 -4.95
CA LEU A 63 -1.00 4.12 -3.66
C LEU A 63 -0.10 4.71 -2.58
N VAL A 64 -0.68 5.05 -1.45
CA VAL A 64 0.11 5.51 -0.32
C VAL A 64 -0.21 4.65 0.88
N ALA A 65 0.81 4.01 1.42
CA ALA A 65 0.68 3.22 2.64
C ALA A 65 1.27 4.03 3.79
N THR A 66 0.51 4.16 4.86
CA THR A 66 0.92 4.94 6.02
C THR A 66 0.92 4.05 7.24
N LEU A 67 2.04 4.01 7.94
CA LEU A 67 2.18 3.26 9.19
C LEU A 67 2.08 4.24 10.35
N ALA A 68 1.16 4.00 11.26
CA ALA A 68 0.96 4.88 12.40
C ALA A 68 0.50 4.08 13.61
N GLU A 69 0.78 4.62 14.79
CA GLU A 69 0.21 4.09 16.00
C GLU A 69 -1.26 4.46 16.07
N PRO A 70 -2.11 3.57 16.59
CA PRO A 70 -3.55 3.85 16.63
C PRO A 70 -3.94 5.12 17.37
N ARG A 71 -3.10 5.57 18.31
CA ARG A 71 -3.39 6.75 19.11
C ARG A 71 -2.59 7.98 18.69
N SER A 72 -1.81 7.88 17.64
CA SER A 72 -0.95 8.96 17.20
C SER A 72 -1.53 9.61 15.97
N GLU A 73 -1.47 10.94 15.92
CA GLU A 73 -1.87 11.67 14.73
C GLU A 73 -0.74 11.81 13.74
N THR A 74 0.48 11.50 14.17
CA THR A 74 1.65 11.63 13.31
C THR A 74 2.02 10.29 12.73
N PRO A 75 2.02 10.13 11.40
CA PRO A 75 2.44 8.87 10.80
C PRO A 75 3.92 8.62 11.02
N ARG A 76 4.27 7.37 11.30
CA ARG A 76 5.67 6.99 11.45
C ARG A 76 6.37 6.83 10.12
N THR A 77 5.67 6.26 9.17
CA THR A 77 6.26 5.97 7.88
C THR A 77 5.20 6.13 6.81
N VAL A 78 5.57 6.79 5.74
CA VAL A 78 4.71 6.93 4.57
C VAL A 78 5.45 6.31 3.40
N LEU A 79 4.83 5.34 2.76
CA LEU A 79 5.44 4.60 1.67
C LEU A 79 4.59 4.74 0.41
N PRO A 80 5.08 5.47 -0.59
CA PRO A 80 4.40 5.49 -1.88
C PRO A 80 4.64 4.18 -2.63
N ILE A 81 3.60 3.67 -3.24
CA ILE A 81 3.65 2.42 -3.98
C ILE A 81 3.09 2.67 -5.37
N ARG A 82 3.87 2.35 -6.39
CA ARG A 82 3.40 2.41 -7.76
C ARG A 82 2.96 1.02 -8.18
N LEU A 83 1.68 0.87 -8.42
CA LEU A 83 1.10 -0.38 -8.87
C LEU A 83 0.90 -0.32 -10.38
N THR A 84 1.54 -1.22 -11.09
CA THR A 84 1.36 -1.37 -12.53
C THR A 84 0.53 -2.61 -12.79
N VAL A 85 -0.62 -2.42 -13.42
CA VAL A 85 -1.57 -3.51 -13.67
C VAL A 85 -1.60 -3.78 -15.18
N THR A 86 -1.45 -5.03 -15.53
CA THR A 86 -1.46 -5.44 -16.95
C THR A 86 -2.65 -6.31 -17.29
#